data_b8ced1f05d31dc994bba94f8a06334d3
#
_entry.id   b8ced1f05d31dc994bba94f8a06334d3
#
_cell.length_a   1.000
_cell.length_b   1.000
_cell.length_c   1.000
_cell.angle_alpha   90.00
_cell.angle_beta   90.00
_cell.angle_gamma   90.00
#
_symmetry.space_group_name_H-M   'P 1'
#
loop_
_entity.id
_entity.type
_entity.pdbx_description
1 polymer ?
#
loop_
_entity_poly.entity_id
_entity_poly.type
_entity_poly.pdbx_seq_one_letter_code
_entity_poly.pdbx_strand_id
1 'polypeptide(L)'
;MITHKEHIIKYFESGIKDIKDFKMGIEHEKFLFDEKTNRRVDYPTVLKMFSLLSEFGWKPIMEKENIIGLQKQGKSITLEPGNQIELSGDKLNNIHEACAESHDYLFELQQVTKKLNLKIVSAGFDPISKLSDVPNN
;
A
#
# COMPACT_ATOMS: atom_id res chain seq x y z
N MET A 1 12.70 21.69 -13.89
CA MET A 1 11.46 22.52 -14.00
C MET A 1 10.94 22.39 -15.42
N ILE A 2 9.65 22.10 -15.62
CA ILE A 2 9.02 22.01 -16.95
C ILE A 2 8.68 23.43 -17.40
N THR A 3 9.30 23.92 -18.46
CA THR A 3 9.12 25.29 -18.97
C THR A 3 8.61 25.33 -20.41
N HIS A 4 8.71 24.22 -21.15
CA HIS A 4 8.31 24.13 -22.57
C HIS A 4 7.60 22.80 -22.83
N LYS A 5 6.75 22.77 -23.86
CA LYS A 5 6.00 21.56 -24.29
C LYS A 5 6.94 20.38 -24.60
N GLU A 6 8.09 20.68 -25.20
CA GLU A 6 9.12 19.70 -25.57
C GLU A 6 9.67 18.93 -24.34
N HIS A 7 9.71 19.56 -23.16
CA HIS A 7 10.12 18.88 -21.92
C HIS A 7 9.11 17.80 -21.50
N ILE A 8 7.83 18.07 -21.72
CA ILE A 8 6.76 17.10 -21.45
C ILE A 8 6.85 15.93 -22.44
N ILE A 9 7.00 16.22 -23.73
CA ILE A 9 7.14 15.20 -24.78
C ILE A 9 8.34 14.30 -24.48
N LYS A 10 9.51 14.88 -24.25
CA LYS A 10 10.72 14.12 -23.90
C LYS A 10 10.57 13.26 -22.64
N TYR A 11 9.83 13.74 -21.65
CA TYR A 11 9.55 12.96 -20.44
C TYR A 11 8.76 11.69 -20.78
N PHE A 12 7.70 11.79 -21.59
CA PHE A 12 6.93 10.62 -22.02
C PHE A 12 7.74 9.71 -22.96
N GLU A 13 8.49 10.29 -23.91
CA GLU A 13 9.37 9.53 -24.81
C GLU A 13 10.43 8.73 -24.05
N SER A 14 10.97 9.28 -22.96
CA SER A 14 11.94 8.57 -22.11
C SER A 14 11.36 7.32 -21.41
N GLY A 15 10.04 7.22 -21.34
CA GLY A 15 9.33 6.06 -20.79
C GLY A 15 9.12 4.92 -21.81
N ILE A 16 9.37 5.15 -23.09
CA ILE A 16 9.22 4.14 -24.13
C ILE A 16 10.27 3.04 -23.93
N LYS A 17 9.82 1.80 -23.93
CA LYS A 17 10.66 0.62 -23.71
C LYS A 17 10.41 -0.42 -24.79
N ASP A 18 11.42 -1.24 -25.07
CA ASP A 18 11.26 -2.44 -25.87
C ASP A 18 10.36 -3.45 -25.14
N ILE A 19 9.63 -4.27 -25.90
CA ILE A 19 8.73 -5.30 -25.33
C ILE A 19 9.49 -6.23 -24.37
N LYS A 20 10.75 -6.56 -24.66
CA LYS A 20 11.61 -7.41 -23.79
C LYS A 20 11.86 -6.79 -22.41
N ASP A 21 11.72 -5.45 -22.28
CA ASP A 21 11.95 -4.70 -21.04
C ASP A 21 10.66 -4.41 -20.28
N PHE A 22 9.52 -4.92 -20.77
CA PHE A 22 8.24 -4.77 -20.08
C PHE A 22 8.25 -5.54 -18.78
N LYS A 23 7.71 -4.90 -17.75
CA LYS A 23 7.51 -5.46 -16.42
C LYS A 23 6.04 -5.32 -16.04
N MET A 24 5.60 -6.15 -15.16
CA MET A 24 4.30 -6.01 -14.50
C MET A 24 4.51 -5.54 -13.06
N GLY A 25 3.55 -4.86 -12.52
CA GLY A 25 3.42 -4.53 -11.11
C GLY A 25 2.04 -4.95 -10.64
N ILE A 26 1.89 -5.11 -9.34
CA ILE A 26 0.60 -5.37 -8.71
C ILE A 26 0.33 -4.31 -7.64
N GLU A 27 -0.93 -3.97 -7.49
CA GLU A 27 -1.43 -3.11 -6.42
C GLU A 27 -2.52 -3.86 -5.66
N HIS A 28 -2.48 -3.77 -4.34
CA HIS A 28 -3.46 -4.40 -3.48
C HIS A 28 -3.94 -3.41 -2.42
N GLU A 29 -5.17 -2.99 -2.55
CA GLU A 29 -5.84 -2.16 -1.55
C GLU A 29 -6.58 -3.02 -0.53
N LYS A 30 -6.52 -2.61 0.72
CA LYS A 30 -7.17 -3.29 1.83
C LYS A 30 -7.81 -2.28 2.79
N PHE A 31 -9.06 -2.54 3.13
CA PHE A 31 -9.70 -1.87 4.25
C PHE A 31 -9.33 -2.56 5.56
N LEU A 32 -9.10 -1.75 6.58
CA LEU A 32 -8.79 -2.21 7.94
C LEU A 32 -9.96 -1.91 8.87
N PHE A 33 -10.42 -2.95 9.56
CA PHE A 33 -11.49 -2.84 10.55
C PHE A 33 -11.04 -3.46 11.88
N ASP A 34 -11.48 -2.88 12.97
CA ASP A 34 -11.42 -3.54 14.27
C ASP A 34 -12.34 -4.79 14.26
N GLU A 35 -11.82 -5.93 14.67
CA GLU A 35 -12.51 -7.21 14.53
C GLU A 35 -13.79 -7.30 15.36
N LYS A 36 -13.84 -6.62 16.51
CA LYS A 36 -14.98 -6.66 17.43
C LYS A 36 -16.08 -5.69 17.05
N THR A 37 -15.69 -4.48 16.67
CA THR A 37 -16.64 -3.38 16.43
C THR A 37 -17.03 -3.22 14.98
N ASN A 38 -16.27 -3.82 14.05
CA ASN A 38 -16.38 -3.61 12.61
C ASN A 38 -16.26 -2.11 12.19
N ARG A 39 -15.59 -1.31 12.99
CA ARG A 39 -15.30 0.10 12.65
C ARG A 39 -13.95 0.22 11.95
N ARG A 40 -13.84 1.20 11.06
CA ARG A 40 -12.56 1.56 10.45
C ARG A 40 -11.55 1.91 11.54
N VAL A 41 -10.31 1.49 11.32
CA VAL A 41 -9.24 1.81 12.26
C VAL A 41 -8.80 3.25 12.15
N ASP A 42 -8.36 3.83 13.25
CA ASP A 42 -7.78 5.16 13.32
C ASP A 42 -6.27 5.14 12.97
N TYR A 43 -5.72 6.31 12.71
CA TYR A 43 -4.30 6.46 12.39
C TYR A 43 -3.36 5.93 13.50
N PRO A 44 -3.60 6.14 14.81
CA PRO A 44 -2.79 5.51 15.86
C PRO A 44 -2.73 3.98 15.77
N THR A 45 -3.80 3.33 15.35
CA THR A 45 -3.83 1.87 15.13
C THR A 45 -3.00 1.49 13.90
N VAL A 46 -3.06 2.28 12.84
CA VAL A 46 -2.19 2.09 11.66
C VAL A 46 -0.72 2.22 12.02
N LEU A 47 -0.34 3.20 12.85
CA LEU A 47 1.04 3.35 13.33
C LEU A 47 1.53 2.12 14.10
N LYS A 48 0.69 1.51 14.94
CA LYS A 48 1.03 0.25 15.62
C LYS A 48 1.24 -0.89 14.61
N MET A 49 0.40 -0.97 13.60
CA MET A 49 0.54 -1.94 12.52
C MET A 49 1.86 -1.74 11.76
N PHE A 50 2.19 -0.51 11.40
CA PHE A 50 3.44 -0.16 10.73
C PHE A 50 4.67 -0.49 11.59
N SER A 51 4.60 -0.24 12.89
CA SER A 51 5.66 -0.62 13.82
C SER A 51 5.89 -2.14 13.85
N LEU A 52 4.84 -2.95 13.82
CA LEU A 52 4.96 -4.40 13.77
C LEU A 52 5.44 -4.90 12.40
N LEU A 53 5.03 -4.26 11.31
CA LEU A 53 5.53 -4.58 9.96
C LEU A 53 7.04 -4.30 9.83
N SER A 54 7.59 -3.37 10.61
CA SER A 54 9.03 -3.11 10.62
C SER A 54 9.86 -4.32 11.08
N GLU A 55 9.28 -5.24 11.87
CA GLU A 55 9.92 -6.51 12.26
C GLU A 55 10.19 -7.42 11.04
N PHE A 56 9.46 -7.22 9.94
CA PHE A 56 9.65 -7.91 8.66
C PHE A 56 10.55 -7.15 7.67
N GLY A 57 11.22 -6.08 8.14
CA GLY A 57 12.17 -5.30 7.34
C GLY A 57 11.56 -4.13 6.58
N TRP A 58 10.30 -3.79 6.81
CA TRP A 58 9.69 -2.57 6.29
C TRP A 58 10.26 -1.33 6.97
N LYS A 59 10.54 -0.28 6.20
CA LYS A 59 11.09 0.98 6.69
C LYS A 59 10.07 2.11 6.49
N PRO A 60 9.93 3.04 7.43
CA PRO A 60 8.95 4.12 7.32
C PRO A 60 9.25 5.07 6.15
N ILE A 61 8.18 5.51 5.49
CA ILE A 61 8.15 6.66 4.60
C ILE A 61 7.58 7.81 5.40
N MET A 62 8.33 8.91 5.48
CA MET A 62 7.99 10.06 6.31
C MET A 62 7.51 11.23 5.48
N GLU A 63 6.46 11.90 5.95
CA GLU A 63 6.11 13.25 5.54
C GLU A 63 6.17 14.14 6.78
N LYS A 64 7.19 15.01 6.85
CA LYS A 64 7.53 15.76 8.07
C LYS A 64 7.74 14.82 9.25
N GLU A 65 6.86 14.87 10.26
CA GLU A 65 6.92 14.02 11.47
C GLU A 65 5.98 12.81 11.39
N ASN A 66 5.17 12.70 10.32
CA ASN A 66 4.18 11.65 10.17
C ASN A 66 4.71 10.48 9.30
N ILE A 67 4.42 9.26 9.72
CA ILE A 67 4.63 8.08 8.89
C ILE A 67 3.44 7.94 7.95
N ILE A 68 3.67 8.12 6.65
CA ILE A 68 2.61 8.02 5.62
C ILE A 68 2.63 6.69 4.89
N GLY A 69 3.61 5.84 5.17
CA GLY A 69 3.73 4.54 4.53
C GLY A 69 4.99 3.80 4.97
N LEU A 70 5.21 2.68 4.34
CA LEU A 70 6.39 1.82 4.52
C LEU A 70 6.99 1.45 3.18
N GLN A 71 8.28 1.18 3.13
CA GLN A 71 8.99 0.70 1.94
C GLN A 71 9.87 -0.50 2.25
N LYS A 72 9.97 -1.43 1.29
CA LYS A 72 10.80 -2.63 1.38
C LYS A 72 11.17 -3.12 -0.01
N GLN A 73 12.46 -3.11 -0.37
CA GLN A 73 12.98 -3.75 -1.59
C GLN A 73 12.19 -3.40 -2.88
N GLY A 74 11.97 -2.10 -3.16
CA GLY A 74 11.25 -1.65 -4.35
C GLY A 74 9.73 -1.58 -4.20
N LYS A 75 9.18 -2.16 -3.13
CA LYS A 75 7.74 -2.15 -2.78
C LYS A 75 7.42 -1.06 -1.76
N SER A 76 6.18 -0.61 -1.74
CA SER A 76 5.68 0.28 -0.69
C SER A 76 4.30 -0.15 -0.19
N ILE A 77 4.03 0.17 1.08
CA ILE A 77 2.68 0.16 1.64
C ILE A 77 2.37 1.61 1.98
N THR A 78 1.37 2.19 1.33
CA THR A 78 0.95 3.58 1.55
C THR A 78 -0.42 3.66 2.18
N LEU A 79 -0.73 4.83 2.73
CA LEU A 79 -2.05 5.15 3.24
C LEU A 79 -2.84 5.89 2.17
N GLU A 80 -3.99 5.32 1.85
CA GLU A 80 -5.01 5.96 1.07
C GLU A 80 -6.05 6.64 1.99
N PRO A 81 -6.92 7.52 1.49
CA PRO A 81 -7.94 8.19 2.28
C PRO A 81 -8.73 7.23 3.17
N GLY A 82 -8.97 7.65 4.41
CA GLY A 82 -9.71 6.86 5.39
C GLY A 82 -8.94 5.66 5.95
N ASN A 83 -7.61 5.71 5.99
CA ASN A 83 -6.74 4.64 6.49
C ASN A 83 -6.86 3.31 5.72
N GLN A 84 -7.23 3.36 4.45
CA GLN A 84 -7.05 2.23 3.56
C GLN A 84 -5.56 2.05 3.31
N ILE A 85 -5.08 0.82 3.30
CA ILE A 85 -3.67 0.53 2.98
C ILE A 85 -3.56 -0.02 1.56
N GLU A 86 -2.55 0.45 0.85
CA GLU A 86 -2.24 -0.01 -0.50
C GLU A 86 -0.82 -0.58 -0.55
N LEU A 87 -0.69 -1.81 -1.06
CA LEU A 87 0.60 -2.32 -1.52
C LEU A 87 0.80 -1.88 -2.96
N SER A 88 1.87 -1.14 -3.23
CA SER A 88 2.44 -0.99 -4.57
C SER A 88 3.64 -1.94 -4.68
N GLY A 89 3.49 -2.96 -5.52
CA GLY A 89 4.48 -4.04 -5.69
C GLY A 89 5.72 -3.62 -6.48
N ASP A 90 6.67 -4.54 -6.59
CA ASP A 90 7.90 -4.34 -7.36
C ASP A 90 7.67 -4.54 -8.87
N LYS A 91 8.71 -4.29 -9.66
CA LYS A 91 8.74 -4.55 -11.10
C LYS A 91 9.03 -6.02 -11.36
N LEU A 92 8.03 -6.78 -11.72
CA LEU A 92 8.06 -8.23 -11.85
C LEU A 92 8.13 -8.69 -13.32
N ASN A 93 8.69 -9.87 -13.55
CA ASN A 93 8.86 -10.42 -14.89
C ASN A 93 7.66 -11.27 -15.33
N ASN A 94 6.94 -11.87 -14.40
CA ASN A 94 5.87 -12.82 -14.69
C ASN A 94 4.88 -12.94 -13.53
N ILE A 95 3.77 -13.61 -13.80
CA ILE A 95 2.69 -13.80 -12.83
C ILE A 95 3.10 -14.66 -11.61
N HIS A 96 4.09 -15.53 -11.74
CA HIS A 96 4.54 -16.35 -10.62
C HIS A 96 5.28 -15.51 -9.58
N GLU A 97 6.10 -14.54 -10.03
CA GLU A 97 6.74 -13.56 -9.16
C GLU A 97 5.66 -12.68 -8.47
N ALA A 98 4.63 -12.25 -9.19
CA ALA A 98 3.52 -11.50 -8.64
C ALA A 98 2.75 -12.30 -7.57
N CYS A 99 2.51 -13.59 -7.83
CA CYS A 99 1.87 -14.48 -6.88
C CYS A 99 2.70 -14.65 -5.60
N ALA A 100 4.02 -14.84 -5.74
CA ALA A 100 4.93 -14.95 -4.60
C ALA A 100 4.94 -13.67 -3.76
N GLU A 101 5.06 -12.51 -4.40
CA GLU A 101 5.02 -11.20 -3.73
C GLU A 101 3.71 -10.98 -2.96
N SER A 102 2.58 -11.29 -3.58
CA SER A 102 1.26 -11.19 -2.95
C SER A 102 1.15 -12.12 -1.73
N HIS A 103 1.69 -13.33 -1.85
CA HIS A 103 1.66 -14.31 -0.76
C HIS A 103 2.48 -13.84 0.44
N ASP A 104 3.71 -13.37 0.20
CA ASP A 104 4.59 -12.85 1.25
C ASP A 104 3.96 -11.65 1.97
N TYR A 105 3.42 -10.71 1.20
CA TYR A 105 2.72 -9.54 1.75
C TYR A 105 1.52 -9.94 2.62
N LEU A 106 0.67 -10.82 2.12
CA LEU A 106 -0.50 -11.28 2.87
C LEU A 106 -0.10 -12.05 4.13
N PHE A 107 0.95 -12.85 4.06
CA PHE A 107 1.48 -13.56 5.24
C PHE A 107 1.92 -12.57 6.32
N GLU A 108 2.78 -11.60 5.98
CA GLU A 108 3.27 -10.57 6.91
C GLU A 108 2.10 -9.77 7.51
N LEU A 109 1.17 -9.33 6.66
CA LEU A 109 0.01 -8.56 7.08
C LEU A 109 -0.91 -9.35 8.03
N GLN A 110 -1.15 -10.63 7.76
CA GLN A 110 -1.95 -11.50 8.62
C GLN A 110 -1.32 -11.70 10.01
N GLN A 111 0.01 -11.85 10.08
CA GLN A 111 0.70 -11.96 11.38
C GLN A 111 0.47 -10.71 12.24
N VAL A 112 0.53 -9.54 11.63
CA VAL A 112 0.37 -8.26 12.32
C VAL A 112 -1.09 -7.99 12.68
N THR A 113 -2.01 -8.17 11.75
CA THR A 113 -3.43 -7.91 11.99
C THR A 113 -4.01 -8.84 13.05
N LYS A 114 -3.55 -10.10 13.10
CA LYS A 114 -3.92 -11.04 14.16
C LYS A 114 -3.47 -10.58 15.55
N LYS A 115 -2.24 -10.05 15.68
CA LYS A 115 -1.74 -9.49 16.96
C LYS A 115 -2.56 -8.27 17.42
N LEU A 116 -3.11 -7.50 16.49
CA LEU A 116 -3.87 -6.29 16.78
C LEU A 116 -5.39 -6.49 16.80
N ASN A 117 -5.89 -7.70 16.60
CA ASN A 117 -7.32 -8.03 16.44
C ASN A 117 -7.98 -7.18 15.33
N LEU A 118 -7.32 -7.10 14.18
CA LEU A 118 -7.81 -6.38 13.00
C LEU A 118 -8.30 -7.37 11.93
N LYS A 119 -9.33 -6.96 11.23
CA LYS A 119 -9.85 -7.62 10.04
C LYS A 119 -9.40 -6.85 8.80
N ILE A 120 -8.88 -7.55 7.81
CA ILE A 120 -8.56 -7.00 6.49
C ILE A 120 -9.62 -7.43 5.49
N VAL A 121 -10.08 -6.47 4.69
CA VAL A 121 -11.10 -6.69 3.66
C VAL A 121 -10.58 -6.17 2.32
N SER A 122 -10.56 -7.06 1.32
CA SER A 122 -10.29 -6.70 -0.08
C SER A 122 -11.62 -6.45 -0.78
N ALA A 123 -11.93 -5.21 -1.07
CA ALA A 123 -13.15 -4.82 -1.78
C ALA A 123 -12.89 -3.51 -2.54
N GLY A 124 -13.59 -3.30 -3.65
CA GLY A 124 -13.48 -2.07 -4.43
C GLY A 124 -14.14 -0.85 -3.78
N PHE A 125 -14.87 -1.05 -2.69
CA PHE A 125 -15.49 0.01 -1.87
C PHE A 125 -15.66 -0.48 -0.42
N ASP A 126 -15.79 0.44 0.52
CA ASP A 126 -16.04 0.10 1.92
C ASP A 126 -17.47 -0.43 2.09
N PRO A 127 -17.64 -1.72 2.45
CA PRO A 127 -18.96 -2.35 2.49
C PRO A 127 -19.73 -2.07 3.78
N ILE A 128 -19.13 -1.40 4.76
CA ILE A 128 -19.66 -1.34 6.14
C ILE A 128 -19.86 0.12 6.59
N SER A 129 -18.89 1.00 6.35
CA SER A 129 -18.86 2.34 6.93
C SER A 129 -19.75 3.33 6.17
N LYS A 130 -20.34 4.24 6.91
CA LYS A 130 -20.90 5.47 6.32
C LYS A 130 -19.79 6.48 6.09
N LEU A 131 -19.99 7.43 5.19
CA LEU A 131 -18.99 8.47 4.91
C LEU A 131 -18.60 9.26 6.17
N SER A 132 -19.54 9.48 7.09
CA SER A 132 -19.29 10.13 8.38
C SER A 132 -18.37 9.35 9.32
N ASP A 133 -18.21 8.05 9.09
CA ASP A 133 -17.45 7.14 9.96
C ASP A 133 -16.02 6.90 9.41
N VAL A 134 -15.73 7.42 8.22
CA VAL A 134 -14.42 7.31 7.58
C VAL A 134 -13.47 8.32 8.21
N PRO A 135 -12.30 7.88 8.74
CA PRO A 135 -11.32 8.80 9.31
C PRO A 135 -10.83 9.84 8.30
N ASN A 136 -10.73 11.08 8.74
CA ASN A 136 -10.02 12.13 8.00
C ASN A 136 -8.57 12.19 8.56
N ASN A 137 -7.61 12.04 7.69
CA ASN A 137 -6.18 12.14 8.00
C ASN A 137 -5.64 13.49 7.56
#